data_01bfe228c52c9ca214f2760bc124e3d7
#
_entry.id   01bfe228c52c9ca214f2760bc124e3d7
#
_cell.length_a   1.000
_cell.length_b   1.000
_cell.length_c   1.000
_cell.angle_alpha   90.00
_cell.angle_beta   90.00
_cell.angle_gamma   90.00
#
_symmetry.space_group_name_H-M   'P 1'
#
loop_
_entity.id
_entity.type
_entity.pdbx_description
1 polymer ?
#
loop_
_entity_poly.entity_id
_entity_poly.type
_entity_poly.pdbx_seq_one_letter_code
_entity_poly.pdbx_strand_id
1 'polypeptide(L)'
;MNKLRNKVIAIGAAIATLLSLTACGSSSSSSGEGVEGGTVHIALNATVTSLDPMITGAYVARDTMRNIYESLVTLKADGSVAPLLAKSYEVSSDNKTFTFKLRTGVKFHNGATMKAEDVVASMQRWIKLSQIGSTFFTGSTVTSPDADTVVITSPKALSTGLYLMADTGRIAAIMPKTVIDKATDTGVQEYIGTGPYKYSSWKKDTNIILEKFADYSSPDGKSDGYSGARTPHADKMEFDFVTDGTTRLTGALSGQYEIGYSLADSQYAQAKASSDVKVEKDEMLETLIFNKQEGIFKDNQKLRQAILASLDMSKIAKAGHQNSDLYNTDGGLMPKTSPLRSESSLDKYNNPDTAAAKKLIQESGYDGSTITFLTTKDYPYMYDESMEIQNELNAVGIKTDIQVLDWASVLQKMFEPGSWDMLISSYSYS
;
A
#
# COMPACT_ATOMS: atom_id res chain seq x y z
N MET A 1 26.17 -9.88 -5.93
CA MET A 1 26.10 -10.90 -4.89
C MET A 1 27.30 -11.85 -4.80
N ASN A 2 28.36 -11.72 -5.64
CA ASN A 2 29.51 -12.65 -5.64
C ASN A 2 30.82 -12.08 -5.03
N LYS A 3 30.80 -11.02 -4.25
CA LYS A 3 32.01 -10.41 -3.68
C LYS A 3 32.22 -10.59 -2.17
N LEU A 4 31.31 -11.27 -1.48
CA LEU A 4 31.39 -11.43 -0.01
C LEU A 4 31.97 -12.75 0.50
N ARG A 5 32.56 -13.61 -0.38
CA ARG A 5 33.11 -14.92 0.04
C ARG A 5 34.62 -15.02 0.17
N ASN A 6 35.37 -13.95 0.04
CA ASN A 6 36.85 -14.02 -0.01
C ASN A 6 37.61 -13.25 1.08
N LYS A 7 37.15 -13.21 2.30
CA LYS A 7 37.94 -12.68 3.42
C LYS A 7 37.87 -13.54 4.67
N VAL A 8 38.20 -14.81 4.56
CA VAL A 8 38.85 -15.58 5.64
C VAL A 8 39.70 -16.61 4.91
N ILE A 9 40.99 -16.52 5.09
CA ILE A 9 41.97 -17.58 5.15
C ILE A 9 43.35 -16.97 4.88
N ALA A 10 44.15 -16.97 5.85
CA ALA A 10 45.57 -17.14 5.66
C ALA A 10 46.01 -18.21 6.65
N ILE A 11 46.62 -19.24 6.13
CA ILE A 11 47.82 -19.94 6.55
C ILE A 11 47.71 -21.43 6.20
N GLY A 12 48.61 -21.88 5.35
CA GLY A 12 48.96 -23.30 5.30
C GLY A 12 49.14 -23.94 3.90
N ALA A 13 50.33 -23.71 3.32
CA ALA A 13 51.19 -24.62 2.50
C ALA A 13 50.60 -25.39 1.28
N ALA A 14 51.13 -24.94 0.13
CA ALA A 14 51.63 -25.64 -1.06
C ALA A 14 51.29 -27.10 -1.34
N ILE A 15 50.79 -27.33 -2.59
CA ILE A 15 51.42 -28.18 -3.62
C ILE A 15 50.65 -27.96 -4.94
N ALA A 16 51.41 -27.79 -6.02
CA ALA A 16 50.97 -27.51 -7.38
C ALA A 16 50.37 -28.73 -8.08
N THR A 17 49.37 -28.48 -8.96
CA THR A 17 49.33 -29.11 -10.27
C THR A 17 48.50 -28.24 -11.23
N LEU A 18 49.13 -27.87 -12.35
CA LEU A 18 48.54 -27.21 -13.51
C LEU A 18 47.59 -28.16 -14.24
N LEU A 19 46.40 -27.69 -14.53
CA LEU A 19 45.65 -28.13 -15.69
C LEU A 19 44.87 -26.94 -16.25
N SER A 20 45.32 -26.45 -17.38
CA SER A 20 44.67 -25.49 -18.26
C SER A 20 43.40 -26.02 -18.85
N LEU A 21 42.30 -25.34 -18.68
CA LEU A 21 41.11 -25.45 -19.50
C LEU A 21 40.60 -24.06 -19.87
N THR A 22 40.85 -23.71 -21.12
CA THR A 22 40.22 -22.64 -21.85
C THR A 22 38.70 -22.88 -21.92
N ALA A 23 37.91 -21.97 -21.31
CA ALA A 23 36.49 -21.86 -21.56
C ALA A 23 36.19 -20.50 -22.13
N CYS A 24 35.80 -20.47 -23.39
CA CYS A 24 35.24 -19.30 -24.06
C CYS A 24 34.04 -18.75 -23.32
N GLY A 25 34.14 -17.48 -22.95
CA GLY A 25 33.02 -16.74 -22.41
C GLY A 25 32.01 -16.40 -23.50
N SER A 26 30.88 -17.05 -23.51
CA SER A 26 29.66 -16.52 -24.09
C SER A 26 28.96 -15.74 -23.00
N SER A 27 28.94 -14.41 -23.11
CA SER A 27 28.06 -13.55 -22.34
C SER A 27 26.61 -13.83 -22.71
N SER A 28 26.00 -14.80 -22.06
CA SER A 28 24.55 -14.94 -22.03
C SER A 28 24.04 -13.91 -21.03
N SER A 29 23.29 -12.93 -21.50
CA SER A 29 22.39 -12.13 -20.68
C SER A 29 21.43 -13.10 -19.96
N SER A 30 21.74 -13.44 -18.71
CA SER A 30 20.84 -14.22 -17.87
C SER A 30 19.62 -13.34 -17.57
N SER A 31 18.49 -13.65 -18.20
CA SER A 31 17.18 -13.36 -17.62
C SER A 31 17.25 -13.89 -16.18
N GLY A 32 17.13 -13.00 -15.18
CA GLY A 32 17.38 -13.35 -13.78
C GLY A 32 16.43 -14.44 -13.29
N GLU A 33 16.88 -15.67 -13.35
CA GLU A 33 16.31 -16.72 -12.54
C GLU A 33 16.69 -16.42 -11.09
N GLY A 34 15.67 -16.37 -10.21
CA GLY A 34 15.91 -16.12 -8.77
C GLY A 34 16.81 -17.20 -8.18
N VAL A 35 17.57 -16.81 -7.16
CA VAL A 35 18.39 -17.79 -6.40
C VAL A 35 17.46 -18.59 -5.52
N GLU A 36 17.50 -19.91 -5.63
CA GLU A 36 16.68 -20.81 -4.81
C GLU A 36 17.24 -20.95 -3.40
N GLY A 37 16.33 -20.98 -2.43
CA GLY A 37 16.64 -21.22 -1.02
C GLY A 37 17.04 -19.98 -0.22
N GLY A 38 17.46 -20.18 1.02
CA GLY A 38 17.90 -19.13 1.92
C GLY A 38 16.79 -18.33 2.57
N THR A 39 17.17 -17.24 3.23
CA THR A 39 16.24 -16.30 3.89
C THR A 39 16.37 -14.92 3.26
N VAL A 40 15.24 -14.29 2.99
CA VAL A 40 15.16 -12.87 2.63
C VAL A 40 14.82 -12.07 3.88
N HIS A 41 15.71 -11.16 4.28
CA HIS A 41 15.53 -10.26 5.43
C HIS A 41 14.96 -8.92 4.95
N ILE A 42 13.83 -8.53 5.55
CA ILE A 42 13.07 -7.33 5.18
C ILE A 42 12.96 -6.43 6.41
N ALA A 43 13.65 -5.30 6.38
CA ALA A 43 13.62 -4.33 7.48
C ALA A 43 12.41 -3.40 7.34
N LEU A 44 11.42 -3.59 8.22
CA LEU A 44 10.22 -2.74 8.30
C LEU A 44 10.45 -1.54 9.22
N ASN A 45 9.84 -0.42 8.88
CA ASN A 45 9.96 0.84 9.63
C ASN A 45 9.06 0.94 10.88
N ALA A 46 8.15 -0.01 11.07
CA ALA A 46 7.25 -0.05 12.23
C ALA A 46 6.90 -1.49 12.61
N THR A 47 6.40 -1.68 13.82
CA THR A 47 5.91 -2.97 14.29
C THR A 47 4.54 -3.29 13.69
N VAL A 48 4.30 -4.57 13.41
CA VAL A 48 3.00 -5.09 12.99
C VAL A 48 2.16 -5.38 14.23
N THR A 49 0.89 -4.99 14.21
CA THR A 49 -0.03 -5.20 15.34
C THR A 49 -1.07 -6.28 15.07
N SER A 50 -1.32 -6.61 13.79
CA SER A 50 -2.24 -7.66 13.37
C SER A 50 -1.83 -8.20 12.01
N LEU A 51 -2.08 -9.48 11.76
CA LEU A 51 -1.99 -10.13 10.45
C LEU A 51 -3.37 -10.55 9.93
N ASP A 52 -4.43 -9.88 10.37
CA ASP A 52 -5.77 -10.04 9.82
C ASP A 52 -6.08 -8.89 8.87
N PRO A 53 -6.14 -9.12 7.54
CA PRO A 53 -6.34 -8.07 6.55
C PRO A 53 -7.73 -7.44 6.58
N MET A 54 -8.68 -8.03 7.31
CA MET A 54 -10.01 -7.47 7.50
C MET A 54 -10.08 -6.49 8.68
N ILE A 55 -9.04 -6.50 9.55
CA ILE A 55 -8.95 -5.64 10.74
C ILE A 55 -7.95 -4.51 10.54
N THR A 56 -6.82 -4.78 9.88
CA THR A 56 -5.77 -3.78 9.68
C THR A 56 -5.53 -3.49 8.22
N GLY A 57 -5.37 -2.19 7.90
CA GLY A 57 -4.82 -1.71 6.63
C GLY A 57 -3.42 -1.13 6.80
N ALA A 58 -2.75 -1.41 7.93
CA ALA A 58 -1.42 -0.89 8.19
C ALA A 58 -0.42 -1.34 7.12
N TYR A 59 0.33 -0.40 6.58
CA TYR A 59 1.26 -0.58 5.48
C TYR A 59 2.24 -1.74 5.70
N VAL A 60 2.90 -1.75 6.85
CA VAL A 60 3.87 -2.80 7.20
C VAL A 60 3.23 -4.19 7.37
N ALA A 61 1.97 -4.26 7.82
CA ALA A 61 1.24 -5.52 7.93
C ALA A 61 0.80 -6.03 6.56
N ARG A 62 0.34 -5.13 5.69
CA ARG A 62 -0.11 -5.41 4.34
C ARG A 62 0.91 -6.23 3.54
N ASP A 63 2.17 -5.78 3.52
CA ASP A 63 3.19 -6.40 2.70
C ASP A 63 3.66 -7.76 3.26
N THR A 64 3.51 -7.97 4.56
CA THR A 64 3.63 -9.31 5.17
C THR A 64 2.44 -10.20 4.77
N MET A 65 1.22 -9.68 4.89
CA MET A 65 -0.02 -10.43 4.65
C MET A 65 -0.21 -10.85 3.19
N ARG A 66 0.28 -10.08 2.21
CA ARG A 66 0.24 -10.42 0.76
C ARG A 66 0.97 -11.72 0.41
N ASN A 67 1.88 -12.17 1.25
CA ASN A 67 2.56 -13.44 1.06
C ASN A 67 1.77 -14.62 1.65
N ILE A 68 0.86 -14.34 2.60
CA ILE A 68 0.05 -15.35 3.30
C ILE A 68 -1.30 -15.54 2.60
N TYR A 69 -1.94 -14.44 2.19
CA TYR A 69 -3.33 -14.44 1.72
C TYR A 69 -3.45 -14.06 0.25
N GLU A 70 -4.49 -14.62 -0.38
CA GLU A 70 -4.93 -14.26 -1.71
C GLU A 70 -6.43 -13.93 -1.71
N SER A 71 -6.86 -13.15 -2.71
CA SER A 71 -8.23 -12.74 -2.96
C SER A 71 -8.79 -13.42 -4.23
N LEU A 72 -10.08 -13.25 -4.51
CA LEU A 72 -10.70 -13.79 -5.72
C LEU A 72 -10.13 -13.17 -6.99
N VAL A 73 -9.89 -11.87 -6.96
CA VAL A 73 -9.35 -11.05 -8.05
C VAL A 73 -8.23 -10.16 -7.51
N THR A 74 -7.35 -9.71 -8.39
CA THR A 74 -6.20 -8.88 -8.05
C THR A 74 -5.93 -7.87 -9.17
N LEU A 75 -4.83 -7.10 -9.07
CA LEU A 75 -4.45 -6.10 -10.07
C LEU A 75 -3.23 -6.54 -10.88
N LYS A 76 -3.26 -6.26 -12.18
CA LYS A 76 -2.09 -6.30 -13.06
C LYS A 76 -1.21 -5.06 -12.87
N ALA A 77 -0.06 -5.05 -13.53
CA ALA A 77 0.86 -3.92 -13.52
C ALA A 77 0.25 -2.64 -14.13
N ASP A 78 -0.70 -2.77 -15.05
CA ASP A 78 -1.43 -1.64 -15.66
C ASP A 78 -2.64 -1.17 -14.81
N GLY A 79 -2.82 -1.75 -13.61
CA GLY A 79 -3.95 -1.47 -12.73
C GLY A 79 -5.26 -2.12 -13.14
N SER A 80 -5.33 -2.90 -14.20
CA SER A 80 -6.56 -3.63 -14.57
C SER A 80 -6.79 -4.85 -13.68
N VAL A 81 -8.07 -5.18 -13.46
CA VAL A 81 -8.44 -6.34 -12.62
C VAL A 81 -8.19 -7.64 -13.36
N ALA A 82 -7.60 -8.61 -12.66
CA ALA A 82 -7.34 -9.96 -13.14
C ALA A 82 -7.86 -11.02 -12.15
N PRO A 83 -8.22 -12.23 -12.64
CA PRO A 83 -8.49 -13.36 -11.76
C PRO A 83 -7.27 -13.78 -10.94
N LEU A 84 -7.51 -14.30 -9.69
CA LEU A 84 -6.47 -14.88 -8.83
C LEU A 84 -6.93 -16.23 -8.25
N LEU A 85 -7.75 -16.26 -7.20
CA LEU A 85 -8.40 -17.50 -6.73
C LEU A 85 -9.65 -17.83 -7.54
N ALA A 86 -10.27 -16.83 -8.18
CA ALA A 86 -11.21 -17.08 -9.26
C ALA A 86 -10.47 -17.49 -10.54
N LYS A 87 -11.01 -18.43 -11.30
CA LYS A 87 -10.58 -18.77 -12.67
C LYS A 87 -11.12 -17.73 -13.66
N SER A 88 -12.33 -17.23 -13.43
CA SER A 88 -12.99 -16.19 -14.20
C SER A 88 -14.03 -15.46 -13.35
N TYR A 89 -14.46 -14.29 -13.83
CA TYR A 89 -15.56 -13.55 -13.22
C TYR A 89 -16.45 -12.92 -14.28
N GLU A 90 -17.70 -12.64 -13.89
CA GLU A 90 -18.68 -11.91 -14.68
C GLU A 90 -19.35 -10.84 -13.80
N VAL A 91 -19.68 -9.70 -14.39
CA VAL A 91 -20.43 -8.62 -13.74
C VAL A 91 -21.69 -8.38 -14.53
N SER A 92 -22.83 -8.33 -13.83
CA SER A 92 -24.11 -8.01 -14.46
C SER A 92 -24.11 -6.59 -15.05
N SER A 93 -24.91 -6.38 -16.09
CA SER A 93 -25.01 -5.07 -16.78
C SER A 93 -25.45 -3.91 -15.89
N ASP A 94 -26.15 -4.21 -14.78
CA ASP A 94 -26.56 -3.25 -13.76
C ASP A 94 -25.52 -3.03 -12.65
N ASN A 95 -24.36 -3.68 -12.75
CA ASN A 95 -23.27 -3.65 -11.76
C ASN A 95 -23.69 -4.06 -10.33
N LYS A 96 -24.69 -4.92 -10.18
CA LYS A 96 -25.15 -5.39 -8.87
C LYS A 96 -24.70 -6.80 -8.54
N THR A 97 -24.47 -7.65 -9.55
CA THR A 97 -24.14 -9.06 -9.35
C THR A 97 -22.75 -9.35 -9.89
N PHE A 98 -21.91 -9.95 -9.04
CA PHE A 98 -20.56 -10.39 -9.35
C PHE A 98 -20.52 -11.90 -9.19
N THR A 99 -20.27 -12.62 -10.29
CA THR A 99 -20.19 -14.08 -10.32
C THR A 99 -18.75 -14.51 -10.54
N PHE A 100 -18.25 -15.37 -9.66
CA PHE A 100 -16.87 -15.90 -9.71
C PHE A 100 -16.88 -17.41 -9.89
N LYS A 101 -16.16 -17.90 -10.89
CA LYS A 101 -15.83 -19.31 -11.03
C LYS A 101 -14.49 -19.56 -10.34
N LEU A 102 -14.45 -20.45 -9.37
CA LEU A 102 -13.27 -20.71 -8.55
C LEU A 102 -12.26 -21.60 -9.27
N ARG A 103 -10.98 -21.40 -8.97
CA ARG A 103 -9.93 -22.37 -9.28
C ARG A 103 -10.15 -23.59 -8.39
N THR A 104 -9.97 -24.79 -8.95
CA THR A 104 -10.09 -26.06 -8.24
C THR A 104 -8.72 -26.57 -7.78
N GLY A 105 -8.70 -27.32 -6.68
CA GLY A 105 -7.48 -27.93 -6.16
C GLY A 105 -6.55 -26.98 -5.40
N VAL A 106 -6.90 -25.70 -5.22
CA VAL A 106 -6.14 -24.75 -4.44
C VAL A 106 -6.11 -25.21 -2.97
N LYS A 107 -4.91 -25.27 -2.39
CA LYS A 107 -4.73 -25.67 -0.99
C LYS A 107 -4.49 -24.47 -0.08
N PHE A 108 -5.06 -24.54 1.10
CA PHE A 108 -4.67 -23.71 2.23
C PHE A 108 -3.39 -24.21 2.90
N HIS A 109 -2.73 -23.36 3.67
CA HIS A 109 -1.51 -23.68 4.41
C HIS A 109 -1.64 -24.86 5.40
N ASN A 110 -2.85 -25.18 5.84
CA ASN A 110 -3.16 -26.35 6.67
C ASN A 110 -3.43 -27.64 5.86
N GLY A 111 -3.25 -27.62 4.54
CA GLY A 111 -3.44 -28.76 3.63
C GLY A 111 -4.89 -28.97 3.16
N ALA A 112 -5.89 -28.26 3.74
CA ALA A 112 -7.26 -28.36 3.26
C ALA A 112 -7.40 -27.75 1.86
N THR A 113 -8.28 -28.33 1.05
CA THR A 113 -8.60 -27.77 -0.27
C THR A 113 -9.67 -26.69 -0.13
N MET A 114 -9.43 -25.54 -0.77
CA MET A 114 -10.39 -24.42 -0.82
C MET A 114 -11.70 -24.84 -1.49
N LYS A 115 -12.81 -24.45 -0.88
CA LYS A 115 -14.18 -24.68 -1.35
C LYS A 115 -14.95 -23.38 -1.41
N ALA A 116 -16.08 -23.38 -2.11
CA ALA A 116 -16.97 -22.23 -2.19
C ALA A 116 -17.48 -21.77 -0.80
N GLU A 117 -17.67 -22.69 0.15
CA GLU A 117 -18.05 -22.34 1.53
C GLU A 117 -17.01 -21.48 2.28
N ASP A 118 -15.70 -21.69 2.00
CA ASP A 118 -14.62 -20.89 2.56
C ASP A 118 -14.67 -19.45 2.00
N VAL A 119 -14.91 -19.34 0.70
CA VAL A 119 -15.05 -18.06 0.03
C VAL A 119 -16.26 -17.30 0.53
N VAL A 120 -17.41 -17.97 0.67
CA VAL A 120 -18.65 -17.37 1.21
C VAL A 120 -18.39 -16.82 2.62
N ALA A 121 -17.82 -17.62 3.52
CA ALA A 121 -17.54 -17.22 4.90
C ALA A 121 -16.57 -16.04 4.95
N SER A 122 -15.50 -16.07 4.15
CA SER A 122 -14.50 -15.02 4.08
C SER A 122 -15.08 -13.70 3.56
N MET A 123 -15.82 -13.75 2.47
CA MET A 123 -16.41 -12.54 1.88
C MET A 123 -17.52 -11.95 2.76
N GLN A 124 -18.31 -12.76 3.46
CA GLN A 124 -19.28 -12.27 4.44
C GLN A 124 -18.59 -11.54 5.60
N ARG A 125 -17.48 -12.10 6.10
CA ARG A 125 -16.69 -11.44 7.14
C ARG A 125 -16.03 -10.15 6.60
N TRP A 126 -15.49 -10.17 5.39
CA TRP A 126 -14.90 -8.99 4.74
C TRP A 126 -15.95 -7.87 4.59
N ILE A 127 -17.16 -8.17 4.15
CA ILE A 127 -18.27 -7.21 4.06
C ILE A 127 -18.62 -6.61 5.43
N LYS A 128 -18.57 -7.42 6.49
CA LYS A 128 -18.90 -6.97 7.85
C LYS A 128 -17.82 -6.10 8.47
N LEU A 129 -16.54 -6.47 8.34
CA LEU A 129 -15.45 -5.92 9.17
C LEU A 129 -14.49 -5.01 8.40
N SER A 130 -14.19 -5.29 7.12
CA SER A 130 -13.25 -4.45 6.40
C SER A 130 -13.83 -3.07 6.10
N GLN A 131 -13.00 -2.05 6.10
CA GLN A 131 -13.43 -0.69 5.78
C GLN A 131 -14.07 -0.61 4.38
N ILE A 132 -13.50 -1.30 3.38
CA ILE A 132 -14.05 -1.34 2.03
C ILE A 132 -15.38 -2.09 2.02
N GLY A 133 -15.41 -3.29 2.61
CA GLY A 133 -16.60 -4.12 2.65
C GLY A 133 -17.78 -3.43 3.33
N SER A 134 -17.55 -2.89 4.53
CA SER A 134 -18.59 -2.22 5.33
C SER A 134 -19.06 -0.89 4.72
N THR A 135 -18.20 -0.21 3.96
CA THR A 135 -18.56 1.07 3.32
C THR A 135 -19.34 0.84 2.01
N PHE A 136 -18.87 -0.06 1.17
CA PHE A 136 -19.38 -0.17 -0.20
C PHE A 136 -20.33 -1.35 -0.40
N PHE A 137 -20.14 -2.46 0.33
CA PHE A 137 -20.88 -3.70 0.14
C PHE A 137 -21.92 -4.00 1.25
N THR A 138 -22.20 -3.05 2.13
CA THR A 138 -23.22 -3.22 3.18
C THR A 138 -24.56 -3.65 2.56
N GLY A 139 -25.17 -4.70 3.13
CA GLY A 139 -26.41 -5.29 2.65
C GLY A 139 -26.26 -6.24 1.47
N SER A 140 -25.03 -6.45 0.98
CA SER A 140 -24.77 -7.46 -0.05
C SER A 140 -24.89 -8.88 0.51
N THR A 141 -25.32 -9.80 -0.34
CA THR A 141 -25.39 -11.24 -0.04
C THR A 141 -24.28 -11.97 -0.77
N VAL A 142 -23.75 -13.03 -0.14
CA VAL A 142 -22.75 -13.92 -0.73
C VAL A 142 -23.31 -15.34 -0.69
N THR A 143 -23.42 -15.98 -1.84
CA THR A 143 -23.97 -17.33 -1.99
C THR A 143 -23.10 -18.20 -2.87
N SER A 144 -23.23 -19.52 -2.76
CA SER A 144 -22.61 -20.49 -3.68
C SER A 144 -23.67 -21.41 -4.25
N PRO A 145 -24.10 -21.20 -5.51
CA PRO A 145 -25.12 -22.04 -6.14
C PRO A 145 -24.60 -23.46 -6.47
N ASP A 146 -23.31 -23.62 -6.57
CA ASP A 146 -22.64 -24.90 -6.81
C ASP A 146 -21.26 -24.94 -6.13
N ALA A 147 -20.50 -26.02 -6.30
CA ALA A 147 -19.26 -26.27 -5.57
C ALA A 147 -18.10 -25.33 -5.95
N ASP A 148 -18.14 -24.72 -7.13
CA ASP A 148 -17.07 -23.88 -7.66
C ASP A 148 -17.53 -22.48 -8.13
N THR A 149 -18.75 -22.09 -7.79
CA THR A 149 -19.31 -20.79 -8.13
C THR A 149 -19.67 -20.01 -6.87
N VAL A 150 -19.23 -18.75 -6.79
CA VAL A 150 -19.63 -17.81 -5.76
C VAL A 150 -20.25 -16.58 -6.41
N VAL A 151 -21.38 -16.13 -5.86
CA VAL A 151 -22.14 -14.98 -6.33
C VAL A 151 -22.26 -13.95 -5.20
N ILE A 152 -21.85 -12.73 -5.48
CA ILE A 152 -22.01 -11.57 -4.58
C ILE A 152 -23.05 -10.66 -5.22
N THR A 153 -24.16 -10.40 -4.50
CA THR A 153 -25.23 -9.52 -4.98
C THR A 153 -25.33 -8.31 -4.06
N SER A 154 -25.15 -7.13 -4.63
CA SER A 154 -25.26 -5.84 -3.95
C SER A 154 -26.64 -5.23 -4.10
N PRO A 155 -27.21 -4.59 -3.07
CA PRO A 155 -28.47 -3.87 -3.17
C PRO A 155 -28.41 -2.65 -4.08
N LYS A 156 -27.20 -2.11 -4.33
CA LYS A 156 -26.96 -0.95 -5.20
C LYS A 156 -25.91 -1.27 -6.28
N ALA A 157 -25.93 -0.53 -7.38
CA ALA A 157 -24.93 -0.64 -8.42
C ALA A 157 -23.54 -0.24 -7.89
N LEU A 158 -22.54 -1.06 -8.16
CA LEU A 158 -21.13 -0.87 -7.77
C LEU A 158 -20.24 -0.98 -9.02
N SER A 159 -20.15 0.08 -9.80
CA SER A 159 -19.34 0.11 -11.04
C SER A 159 -17.85 -0.16 -10.78
N THR A 160 -17.35 0.18 -9.60
CA THR A 160 -15.96 -0.08 -9.15
C THR A 160 -15.84 -1.33 -8.30
N GLY A 161 -16.90 -2.15 -8.17
CA GLY A 161 -16.95 -3.27 -7.23
C GLY A 161 -15.81 -4.29 -7.40
N LEU A 162 -15.43 -4.60 -8.64
CA LEU A 162 -14.28 -5.49 -8.89
C LEU A 162 -12.96 -4.88 -8.41
N TYR A 163 -12.72 -3.59 -8.65
CA TYR A 163 -11.52 -2.90 -8.18
C TYR A 163 -11.43 -2.91 -6.66
N LEU A 164 -12.56 -2.68 -5.99
CA LEU A 164 -12.64 -2.71 -4.52
C LEU A 164 -12.33 -4.11 -3.95
N MET A 165 -12.72 -5.18 -4.66
CA MET A 165 -12.38 -6.56 -4.27
C MET A 165 -10.95 -6.97 -4.67
N ALA A 166 -10.37 -6.31 -5.66
CA ALA A 166 -9.00 -6.51 -6.12
C ALA A 166 -7.98 -5.66 -5.38
N ASP A 167 -8.43 -4.78 -4.46
CA ASP A 167 -7.57 -3.88 -3.70
C ASP A 167 -6.45 -4.65 -3.00
N THR A 168 -5.22 -4.32 -3.35
CA THR A 168 -4.03 -4.96 -2.80
C THR A 168 -3.58 -4.34 -1.48
N GLY A 169 -4.11 -3.19 -1.12
CA GLY A 169 -3.87 -2.51 0.15
C GLY A 169 -4.71 -3.08 1.29
N ARG A 170 -5.93 -3.52 0.99
CA ARG A 170 -6.92 -4.07 1.93
C ARG A 170 -7.50 -5.37 1.40
N ILE A 171 -6.68 -6.39 1.38
CA ILE A 171 -6.92 -7.68 0.73
C ILE A 171 -8.26 -8.28 1.18
N ALA A 172 -9.16 -8.58 0.23
CA ALA A 172 -10.35 -9.39 0.45
C ALA A 172 -9.92 -10.87 0.57
N ALA A 173 -9.20 -11.18 1.65
CA ALA A 173 -8.50 -12.45 1.86
C ALA A 173 -9.45 -13.63 2.00
N ILE A 174 -9.13 -14.73 1.32
CA ILE A 174 -9.85 -16.00 1.47
C ILE A 174 -9.11 -16.88 2.47
N MET A 175 -9.84 -17.31 3.50
CA MET A 175 -9.38 -18.13 4.61
C MET A 175 -10.26 -19.36 4.75
N PRO A 176 -9.79 -20.44 5.37
CA PRO A 176 -10.64 -21.59 5.69
C PRO A 176 -11.84 -21.16 6.53
N LYS A 177 -13.03 -21.69 6.19
CA LYS A 177 -14.23 -21.42 6.99
C LYS A 177 -14.03 -21.76 8.47
N THR A 178 -13.27 -22.79 8.77
CA THR A 178 -12.95 -23.20 10.14
C THR A 178 -12.13 -22.16 10.93
N VAL A 179 -11.35 -21.32 10.24
CA VAL A 179 -10.65 -20.16 10.83
C VAL A 179 -11.63 -19.01 11.04
N ILE A 180 -12.48 -18.75 10.04
CA ILE A 180 -13.51 -17.69 10.11
C ILE A 180 -14.52 -17.95 11.23
N ASP A 181 -14.96 -19.20 11.39
CA ASP A 181 -15.94 -19.58 12.43
C ASP A 181 -15.41 -19.37 13.86
N LYS A 182 -14.08 -19.41 14.06
CA LYS A 182 -13.40 -19.14 15.33
C LYS A 182 -12.98 -17.68 15.51
N ALA A 183 -13.04 -16.89 14.44
CA ALA A 183 -12.61 -15.49 14.46
C ALA A 183 -13.52 -14.63 15.31
N THR A 184 -12.95 -13.59 15.92
CA THR A 184 -13.67 -12.55 16.62
C THR A 184 -13.71 -11.26 15.80
N ASP A 185 -14.44 -10.25 16.28
CA ASP A 185 -14.40 -8.91 15.66
C ASP A 185 -13.04 -8.21 15.86
N THR A 186 -12.16 -8.74 16.70
CA THR A 186 -10.78 -8.24 16.91
C THR A 186 -9.72 -8.99 16.11
N GLY A 187 -10.07 -10.05 15.41
CA GLY A 187 -9.17 -10.76 14.50
C GLY A 187 -9.31 -12.27 14.48
N VAL A 188 -8.55 -12.88 13.56
CA VAL A 188 -8.36 -14.33 13.47
C VAL A 188 -7.28 -14.79 14.44
N GLN A 189 -7.37 -16.04 14.89
CA GLN A 189 -6.38 -16.63 15.80
C GLN A 189 -5.31 -17.44 15.06
N GLU A 190 -5.59 -17.86 13.83
CA GLU A 190 -4.70 -18.63 12.97
C GLU A 190 -4.53 -17.91 11.64
N TYR A 191 -3.27 -17.70 11.20
CA TYR A 191 -2.95 -17.00 9.96
C TYR A 191 -2.79 -18.00 8.82
N ILE A 192 -3.92 -18.52 8.32
CA ILE A 192 -3.99 -19.55 7.28
C ILE A 192 -4.60 -18.95 6.01
N GLY A 193 -3.82 -18.89 4.94
CA GLY A 193 -4.22 -18.45 3.60
C GLY A 193 -3.85 -19.48 2.56
N THR A 194 -3.83 -19.04 1.30
CA THR A 194 -3.48 -19.82 0.12
C THR A 194 -2.17 -19.35 -0.52
N GLY A 195 -1.55 -18.31 0.01
CA GLY A 195 -0.39 -17.63 -0.59
C GLY A 195 0.89 -18.48 -0.65
N PRO A 196 1.93 -17.96 -1.35
CA PRO A 196 3.18 -18.70 -1.57
C PRO A 196 4.01 -18.94 -0.31
N TYR A 197 3.77 -18.19 0.75
CA TYR A 197 4.42 -18.37 2.04
C TYR A 197 3.37 -18.53 3.14
N LYS A 198 3.64 -19.42 4.09
CA LYS A 198 2.82 -19.65 5.26
C LYS A 198 3.44 -19.01 6.51
N TYR A 199 2.60 -18.56 7.41
CA TYR A 199 3.02 -18.07 8.72
C TYR A 199 3.77 -19.18 9.50
N SER A 200 4.93 -18.84 10.06
CA SER A 200 5.73 -19.72 10.90
C SER A 200 5.79 -19.22 12.33
N SER A 201 6.22 -17.98 12.55
CA SER A 201 6.32 -17.43 13.89
C SER A 201 6.24 -15.90 13.91
N TRP A 202 5.87 -15.35 15.06
CA TRP A 202 5.87 -13.94 15.34
C TRP A 202 6.45 -13.69 16.73
N LYS A 203 7.62 -13.08 16.77
CA LYS A 203 8.20 -12.59 17.99
C LYS A 203 7.82 -11.11 18.13
N LYS A 204 6.91 -10.83 19.06
CA LYS A 204 6.39 -9.48 19.28
C LYS A 204 7.55 -8.47 19.38
N ASP A 205 7.39 -7.31 18.77
CA ASP A 205 8.36 -6.20 18.73
C ASP A 205 9.74 -6.54 18.13
N THR A 206 9.90 -7.72 17.51
CA THR A 206 11.16 -8.13 16.90
C THR A 206 11.00 -8.48 15.42
N ASN A 207 10.24 -9.54 15.08
CA ASN A 207 10.09 -10.01 13.71
C ASN A 207 8.88 -10.90 13.49
N ILE A 208 8.55 -11.11 12.21
CA ILE A 208 7.63 -12.14 11.73
C ILE A 208 8.38 -13.00 10.73
N ILE A 209 8.25 -14.34 10.85
CA ILE A 209 8.86 -15.31 9.95
C ILE A 209 7.77 -16.03 9.17
N LEU A 210 7.93 -16.04 7.85
CA LEU A 210 7.15 -16.85 6.92
C LEU A 210 8.03 -17.91 6.29
N GLU A 211 7.48 -19.10 6.04
CA GLU A 211 8.15 -20.20 5.37
C GLU A 211 7.50 -20.50 4.01
N LYS A 212 8.31 -20.91 3.04
CA LYS A 212 7.85 -21.35 1.71
C LYS A 212 6.76 -22.41 1.84
N PHE A 213 5.65 -22.23 1.13
CA PHE A 213 4.57 -23.21 1.08
C PHE A 213 4.79 -24.14 -0.10
N ALA A 214 5.25 -25.37 0.16
CA ALA A 214 5.61 -26.32 -0.87
C ALA A 214 4.43 -26.74 -1.78
N ASP A 215 3.21 -26.76 -1.20
CA ASP A 215 1.98 -27.12 -1.95
C ASP A 215 1.29 -25.86 -2.57
N TYR A 216 1.99 -24.76 -2.71
CA TYR A 216 1.42 -23.54 -3.30
C TYR A 216 0.89 -23.78 -4.71
N SER A 217 -0.37 -23.42 -4.91
CA SER A 217 -1.05 -23.54 -6.19
C SER A 217 -0.90 -22.23 -6.99
N SER A 218 0.26 -22.02 -7.63
CA SER A 218 0.50 -20.82 -8.44
C SER A 218 -0.56 -20.65 -9.54
N PRO A 219 -1.04 -19.44 -9.80
CA PRO A 219 -1.85 -19.16 -10.98
C PRO A 219 -1.10 -19.44 -12.28
N ASP A 220 -1.84 -19.73 -13.34
CA ASP A 220 -1.27 -19.88 -14.68
C ASP A 220 -0.92 -18.52 -15.31
N GLY A 221 -0.09 -18.57 -16.36
CA GLY A 221 0.26 -17.41 -17.18
C GLY A 221 1.51 -16.67 -16.69
N LYS A 222 1.91 -15.65 -17.44
CA LYS A 222 3.07 -14.84 -17.10
C LYS A 222 2.75 -13.93 -15.89
N SER A 223 3.72 -13.75 -15.00
CA SER A 223 3.63 -12.79 -13.92
C SER A 223 3.41 -11.36 -14.47
N ASP A 224 2.40 -10.66 -13.95
CA ASP A 224 2.00 -9.31 -14.37
C ASP A 224 1.38 -8.58 -13.17
N GLY A 225 2.14 -7.68 -12.57
CA GLY A 225 1.77 -7.04 -11.31
C GLY A 225 1.56 -8.06 -10.20
N TYR A 226 0.35 -8.09 -9.64
CA TYR A 226 -0.05 -9.08 -8.62
C TYR A 226 -0.76 -10.31 -9.21
N SER A 227 -0.86 -10.42 -10.53
CA SER A 227 -1.52 -11.51 -11.24
C SER A 227 -0.53 -12.46 -11.91
N GLY A 228 -1.03 -13.61 -12.39
CA GLY A 228 -0.23 -14.63 -13.08
C GLY A 228 0.67 -15.43 -12.15
N ALA A 229 1.62 -16.15 -12.74
CA ALA A 229 2.47 -17.08 -12.03
C ALA A 229 3.32 -16.39 -10.95
N ARG A 230 3.39 -17.02 -9.77
CA ARG A 230 4.23 -16.64 -8.65
C ARG A 230 5.10 -17.80 -8.25
N THR A 231 6.42 -17.59 -8.23
CA THR A 231 7.38 -18.61 -7.83
C THR A 231 8.09 -18.17 -6.55
N PRO A 232 7.81 -18.79 -5.40
CA PRO A 232 8.54 -18.51 -4.18
C PRO A 232 9.94 -19.13 -4.27
N HIS A 233 10.99 -18.32 -4.38
CA HIS A 233 12.37 -18.79 -4.49
C HIS A 233 13.02 -18.99 -3.12
N ALA A 234 12.88 -18.04 -2.19
CA ALA A 234 13.45 -18.14 -0.85
C ALA A 234 12.73 -19.18 0.01
N ASP A 235 13.47 -19.88 0.90
CA ASP A 235 12.87 -20.80 1.86
C ASP A 235 12.11 -20.07 2.96
N LYS A 236 12.58 -18.86 3.31
CA LYS A 236 12.02 -18.02 4.37
C LYS A 236 12.00 -16.55 3.98
N MET A 237 11.03 -15.83 4.53
CA MET A 237 10.99 -14.38 4.58
C MET A 237 10.96 -13.98 6.07
N GLU A 238 11.90 -13.13 6.46
CA GLU A 238 11.97 -12.59 7.82
C GLU A 238 11.72 -11.07 7.77
N PHE A 239 10.63 -10.65 8.39
CA PHE A 239 10.23 -9.24 8.47
C PHE A 239 10.69 -8.69 9.81
N ASP A 240 11.84 -8.04 9.82
CA ASP A 240 12.46 -7.46 11.01
C ASP A 240 11.90 -6.07 11.30
N PHE A 241 11.55 -5.78 12.56
CA PHE A 241 11.05 -4.47 12.97
C PHE A 241 12.22 -3.56 13.33
N VAL A 242 12.66 -2.76 12.37
CA VAL A 242 13.80 -1.86 12.47
C VAL A 242 13.31 -0.42 12.35
N THR A 243 12.91 0.18 13.46
CA THR A 243 12.26 1.50 13.47
C THR A 243 13.22 2.67 13.15
N ASP A 244 14.53 2.49 13.40
CA ASP A 244 15.54 3.50 13.06
C ASP A 244 15.91 3.47 11.57
N GLY A 245 15.70 4.58 10.85
CA GLY A 245 15.92 4.68 9.41
C GLY A 245 17.39 4.54 9.01
N THR A 246 18.32 5.02 9.85
CA THR A 246 19.75 4.91 9.59
C THR A 246 20.21 3.47 9.66
N THR A 247 19.70 2.72 10.63
CA THR A 247 19.98 1.28 10.76
C THR A 247 19.43 0.52 9.55
N ARG A 248 18.22 0.83 9.07
CA ARG A 248 17.66 0.20 7.86
C ARG A 248 18.50 0.47 6.62
N LEU A 249 18.89 1.74 6.40
CA LEU A 249 19.74 2.09 5.26
C LEU A 249 21.11 1.42 5.34
N THR A 250 21.77 1.48 6.50
CA THR A 250 23.09 0.88 6.69
C THR A 250 23.03 -0.64 6.52
N GLY A 251 22.01 -1.28 7.03
CA GLY A 251 21.76 -2.71 6.88
C GLY A 251 21.52 -3.11 5.41
N ALA A 252 20.76 -2.32 4.65
CA ALA A 252 20.58 -2.55 3.21
C ALA A 252 21.89 -2.35 2.44
N LEU A 253 22.66 -1.29 2.72
CA LEU A 253 23.94 -1.02 2.07
C LEU A 253 25.01 -2.08 2.39
N SER A 254 24.95 -2.70 3.56
CA SER A 254 25.88 -3.79 3.96
C SER A 254 25.44 -5.17 3.50
N GLY A 255 24.20 -5.31 2.97
CA GLY A 255 23.62 -6.61 2.61
C GLY A 255 23.14 -7.43 3.81
N GLN A 256 22.89 -6.78 4.95
CA GLN A 256 22.21 -7.42 6.10
C GLN A 256 20.72 -7.59 5.82
N TYR A 257 20.12 -6.63 5.12
CA TYR A 257 18.73 -6.68 4.66
C TYR A 257 18.71 -6.64 3.14
N GLU A 258 17.96 -7.54 2.51
CA GLU A 258 17.70 -7.51 1.07
C GLU A 258 16.71 -6.41 0.71
N ILE A 259 15.82 -6.04 1.66
CA ILE A 259 14.84 -4.96 1.47
C ILE A 259 14.81 -4.07 2.72
N GLY A 260 14.95 -2.76 2.53
CA GLY A 260 14.75 -1.75 3.58
C GLY A 260 13.58 -0.84 3.22
N TYR A 261 12.58 -0.78 4.08
CA TYR A 261 11.39 0.04 3.89
C TYR A 261 11.58 1.48 4.35
N SER A 262 10.87 2.41 3.70
CA SER A 262 10.68 3.80 4.15
C SER A 262 11.99 4.51 4.52
N LEU A 263 12.81 4.80 3.54
CA LEU A 263 13.95 5.69 3.71
C LEU A 263 13.46 7.13 3.90
N ALA A 264 14.10 7.88 4.78
CA ALA A 264 13.87 9.32 4.86
C ALA A 264 14.42 10.03 3.61
N ASP A 265 13.79 11.12 3.18
CA ASP A 265 14.19 11.90 2.02
C ASP A 265 15.66 12.33 2.08
N SER A 266 16.15 12.70 3.27
CA SER A 266 17.55 13.02 3.52
C SER A 266 18.53 11.87 3.23
N GLN A 267 18.07 10.62 3.21
CA GLN A 267 18.85 9.42 2.96
C GLN A 267 18.81 8.99 1.49
N TYR A 268 17.89 9.55 0.69
CA TYR A 268 17.70 9.17 -0.71
C TYR A 268 18.95 9.33 -1.55
N ALA A 269 19.64 10.48 -1.42
CA ALA A 269 20.87 10.74 -2.17
C ALA A 269 21.98 9.72 -1.86
N GLN A 270 22.13 9.33 -0.60
CA GLN A 270 23.09 8.31 -0.17
C GLN A 270 22.75 6.93 -0.74
N ALA A 271 21.49 6.53 -0.65
CA ALA A 271 21.02 5.25 -1.19
C ALA A 271 21.21 5.20 -2.71
N LYS A 272 20.80 6.26 -3.42
CA LYS A 272 20.91 6.37 -4.89
C LYS A 272 22.36 6.36 -5.39
N ALA A 273 23.31 6.87 -4.61
CA ALA A 273 24.73 6.87 -4.99
C ALA A 273 25.39 5.49 -4.90
N SER A 274 24.77 4.53 -4.22
CA SER A 274 25.30 3.16 -4.10
C SER A 274 24.94 2.33 -5.33
N SER A 275 25.92 1.61 -5.88
CA SER A 275 25.67 0.60 -6.92
C SER A 275 25.13 -0.73 -6.38
N ASP A 276 25.15 -0.92 -5.06
CA ASP A 276 24.84 -2.19 -4.41
C ASP A 276 23.35 -2.30 -4.01
N VAL A 277 22.63 -1.18 -4.06
CA VAL A 277 21.18 -1.13 -3.78
C VAL A 277 20.42 -0.47 -4.93
N LYS A 278 19.20 -0.92 -5.16
CA LYS A 278 18.22 -0.27 -6.04
C LYS A 278 17.22 0.48 -5.16
N VAL A 279 17.00 1.75 -5.46
CA VAL A 279 15.97 2.54 -4.79
C VAL A 279 14.70 2.48 -5.63
N GLU A 280 13.64 1.94 -5.05
CA GLU A 280 12.28 2.02 -5.59
C GLU A 280 11.52 3.13 -4.88
N LYS A 281 10.71 3.85 -5.63
CA LYS A 281 9.85 4.91 -5.10
C LYS A 281 8.41 4.41 -5.08
N ASP A 282 7.74 4.61 -3.97
CA ASP A 282 6.31 4.39 -3.87
C ASP A 282 5.59 5.67 -4.28
N GLU A 283 4.61 5.57 -5.18
CA GLU A 283 3.80 6.72 -5.57
C GLU A 283 2.69 6.92 -4.56
N MET A 284 2.65 8.10 -3.97
CA MET A 284 1.61 8.50 -3.04
C MET A 284 0.94 9.79 -3.51
N LEU A 285 -0.34 9.92 -3.21
CA LEU A 285 -1.08 11.15 -3.40
C LEU A 285 -1.09 11.92 -2.07
N GLU A 286 -0.45 13.08 -2.03
CA GLU A 286 -0.54 14.02 -0.93
C GLU A 286 -1.66 15.02 -1.17
N THR A 287 -2.45 15.29 -0.16
CA THR A 287 -3.67 16.08 -0.30
C THR A 287 -3.89 17.01 0.88
N LEU A 288 -4.37 18.21 0.59
CA LEU A 288 -5.00 19.09 1.56
C LEU A 288 -6.49 18.77 1.63
N ILE A 289 -6.94 18.30 2.78
CA ILE A 289 -8.32 17.89 3.02
C ILE A 289 -9.06 18.99 3.75
N PHE A 290 -10.28 19.31 3.29
CA PHE A 290 -11.19 20.24 3.94
C PHE A 290 -12.30 19.51 4.67
N ASN A 291 -12.61 19.87 5.92
CA ASN A 291 -13.81 19.41 6.59
C ASN A 291 -15.04 20.05 5.94
N LYS A 292 -15.75 19.25 5.15
CA LYS A 292 -16.98 19.69 4.47
C LYS A 292 -18.25 19.27 5.21
N GLN A 293 -18.12 18.56 6.32
CA GLN A 293 -19.27 18.12 7.11
C GLN A 293 -19.68 19.20 8.11
N GLU A 294 -18.71 19.88 8.70
CA GLU A 294 -18.91 20.94 9.68
C GLU A 294 -17.88 22.07 9.50
N GLY A 295 -18.04 23.15 10.24
CA GLY A 295 -17.09 24.26 10.28
C GLY A 295 -17.16 25.18 9.05
N ILE A 296 -16.09 25.97 8.89
CA ILE A 296 -16.00 27.07 7.94
C ILE A 296 -16.07 26.63 6.46
N PHE A 297 -15.71 25.39 6.18
CA PHE A 297 -15.71 24.84 4.81
C PHE A 297 -16.99 24.12 4.43
N LYS A 298 -17.91 23.87 5.38
CA LYS A 298 -19.23 23.34 5.08
C LYS A 298 -19.95 24.33 4.16
N ASP A 299 -20.48 23.85 3.07
CA ASP A 299 -21.24 24.65 2.07
C ASP A 299 -20.51 25.89 1.51
N ASN A 300 -19.24 26.12 1.90
CA ASN A 300 -18.44 27.28 1.45
C ASN A 300 -17.45 26.89 0.35
N GLN A 301 -17.96 26.59 -0.84
CA GLN A 301 -17.14 26.26 -2.00
C GLN A 301 -16.17 27.38 -2.40
N LYS A 302 -16.61 28.65 -2.29
CA LYS A 302 -15.76 29.79 -2.66
C LYS A 302 -14.51 29.91 -1.81
N LEU A 303 -14.62 29.64 -0.50
CA LEU A 303 -13.44 29.66 0.38
C LEU A 303 -12.46 28.54 0.03
N ARG A 304 -12.95 27.33 -0.27
CA ARG A 304 -12.08 26.23 -0.73
C ARG A 304 -11.39 26.55 -2.05
N GLN A 305 -12.11 27.20 -3.00
CA GLN A 305 -11.54 27.67 -4.27
C GLN A 305 -10.53 28.80 -4.07
N ALA A 306 -10.76 29.68 -3.09
CA ALA A 306 -9.83 30.73 -2.73
C ALA A 306 -8.50 30.16 -2.20
N ILE A 307 -8.57 29.16 -1.34
CA ILE A 307 -7.38 28.46 -0.86
C ILE A 307 -6.63 27.81 -2.04
N LEU A 308 -7.32 27.05 -2.89
CA LEU A 308 -6.68 26.44 -4.05
C LEU A 308 -5.99 27.47 -4.97
N ALA A 309 -6.63 28.63 -5.19
CA ALA A 309 -6.07 29.70 -6.01
C ALA A 309 -4.89 30.43 -5.35
N SER A 310 -4.70 30.30 -4.03
CA SER A 310 -3.59 30.91 -3.30
C SER A 310 -2.35 30.03 -3.23
N LEU A 311 -2.46 28.72 -3.48
CA LEU A 311 -1.39 27.75 -3.22
C LEU A 311 -0.53 27.50 -4.48
N ASP A 312 0.79 27.61 -4.32
CA ASP A 312 1.81 27.18 -5.28
C ASP A 312 2.30 25.78 -4.90
N MET A 313 1.73 24.77 -5.55
CA MET A 313 2.04 23.37 -5.25
C MET A 313 3.53 23.03 -5.45
N SER A 314 4.24 23.77 -6.31
CA SER A 314 5.67 23.56 -6.51
C SER A 314 6.50 24.01 -5.32
N LYS A 315 6.10 25.09 -4.64
CA LYS A 315 6.76 25.53 -3.41
C LYS A 315 6.41 24.61 -2.24
N ILE A 316 5.15 24.21 -2.11
CA ILE A 316 4.67 23.33 -1.07
C ILE A 316 5.39 21.98 -1.15
N ALA A 317 5.38 21.33 -2.32
CA ALA A 317 6.06 20.05 -2.53
C ALA A 317 7.59 20.16 -2.31
N LYS A 318 8.21 21.29 -2.70
CA LYS A 318 9.62 21.55 -2.42
C LYS A 318 9.91 21.74 -0.93
N ALA A 319 8.98 22.29 -0.16
CA ALA A 319 9.13 22.42 1.28
C ALA A 319 9.09 21.06 1.97
N GLY A 320 8.14 20.19 1.59
CA GLY A 320 8.02 18.84 2.12
C GLY A 320 9.15 17.91 1.66
N HIS A 321 9.50 17.97 0.38
CA HIS A 321 10.49 17.09 -0.24
C HIS A 321 11.64 17.88 -0.84
N GLN A 322 12.77 17.89 -0.21
CA GLN A 322 13.93 18.68 -0.61
C GLN A 322 14.55 18.26 -1.96
N ASN A 323 14.27 17.05 -2.42
CA ASN A 323 14.79 16.49 -3.66
C ASN A 323 13.68 16.39 -4.71
N SER A 324 13.84 17.08 -5.85
CA SER A 324 12.86 17.07 -6.95
C SER A 324 12.61 15.68 -7.59
N ASP A 325 13.45 14.70 -7.34
CA ASP A 325 13.22 13.32 -7.76
C ASP A 325 12.10 12.63 -6.95
N LEU A 326 11.72 13.18 -5.79
CA LEU A 326 10.80 12.55 -4.84
C LEU A 326 9.36 13.08 -4.94
N TYR A 327 9.11 14.12 -5.73
CA TYR A 327 7.77 14.66 -5.89
C TYR A 327 7.46 15.06 -7.33
N ASN A 328 6.19 15.19 -7.63
CA ASN A 328 5.67 15.89 -8.79
C ASN A 328 4.44 16.69 -8.39
N THR A 329 4.03 17.64 -9.25
CA THR A 329 2.89 18.52 -8.99
C THR A 329 1.72 18.20 -9.92
N ASP A 330 1.51 16.92 -10.21
CA ASP A 330 0.36 16.44 -10.98
C ASP A 330 -0.90 16.48 -10.11
N GLY A 331 -1.92 17.21 -10.53
CA GLY A 331 -3.19 17.38 -9.79
C GLY A 331 -4.18 16.23 -9.95
N GLY A 332 -3.82 15.16 -10.65
CA GLY A 332 -4.71 14.01 -10.85
C GLY A 332 -4.84 13.17 -9.60
N LEU A 333 -6.07 12.80 -9.26
CA LEU A 333 -6.35 11.91 -8.12
C LEU A 333 -5.79 10.50 -8.32
N MET A 334 -5.55 10.11 -9.57
CA MET A 334 -4.94 8.81 -9.91
C MET A 334 -3.68 9.04 -10.74
N PRO A 335 -2.66 8.17 -10.61
CA PRO A 335 -1.43 8.29 -11.39
C PRO A 335 -1.71 8.16 -12.89
N LYS A 336 -0.81 8.67 -13.73
CA LYS A 336 -0.95 8.63 -15.20
C LYS A 336 -1.05 7.23 -15.77
N THR A 337 -0.54 6.25 -15.05
CA THR A 337 -0.59 4.82 -15.40
C THR A 337 -1.92 4.15 -15.05
N SER A 338 -2.76 4.79 -14.24
CA SER A 338 -4.03 4.20 -13.79
C SER A 338 -5.12 4.27 -14.87
N PRO A 339 -5.86 3.18 -15.13
CA PRO A 339 -7.03 3.21 -16.00
C PRO A 339 -8.19 4.02 -15.43
N LEU A 340 -8.14 4.39 -14.14
CA LEU A 340 -9.12 5.25 -13.47
C LEU A 340 -8.74 6.74 -13.51
N ARG A 341 -7.67 7.09 -14.20
CA ARG A 341 -7.21 8.47 -14.36
C ARG A 341 -8.24 9.32 -15.08
N SER A 342 -8.50 10.51 -14.55
CA SER A 342 -9.26 11.56 -15.21
C SER A 342 -8.41 12.82 -15.36
N GLU A 343 -8.43 13.41 -16.54
CA GLU A 343 -7.78 14.69 -16.83
C GLU A 343 -8.73 15.90 -16.62
N SER A 344 -9.95 15.63 -16.13
CA SER A 344 -10.95 16.67 -15.92
C SER A 344 -10.51 17.68 -14.88
N SER A 345 -10.56 18.96 -15.21
CA SER A 345 -10.25 20.09 -14.32
C SER A 345 -8.78 20.23 -13.88
N LEU A 346 -7.84 19.51 -14.49
CA LEU A 346 -6.41 19.66 -14.20
C LEU A 346 -5.86 21.04 -14.66
N ASP A 347 -6.51 21.67 -15.62
CA ASP A 347 -6.23 23.04 -16.08
C ASP A 347 -6.38 24.09 -14.98
N LYS A 348 -7.14 23.78 -13.92
CA LYS A 348 -7.36 24.65 -12.76
C LYS A 348 -6.42 24.38 -11.59
N TYR A 349 -5.63 23.32 -11.66
CA TYR A 349 -4.72 22.92 -10.62
C TYR A 349 -3.35 23.59 -10.79
N ASN A 350 -2.72 23.97 -9.67
CA ASN A 350 -1.40 24.62 -9.61
C ASN A 350 -1.27 25.87 -10.49
N ASN A 351 -2.31 26.71 -10.45
CA ASN A 351 -2.34 28.02 -11.09
C ASN A 351 -2.55 29.10 -10.03
N PRO A 352 -1.55 29.40 -9.18
CA PRO A 352 -1.69 30.36 -8.10
C PRO A 352 -1.98 31.77 -8.65
N ASP A 353 -3.08 32.36 -8.19
CA ASP A 353 -3.52 33.72 -8.53
C ASP A 353 -3.98 34.44 -7.27
N THR A 354 -3.09 35.23 -6.70
CA THR A 354 -3.34 35.99 -5.45
C THR A 354 -4.53 36.97 -5.62
N ALA A 355 -4.73 37.55 -6.81
CA ALA A 355 -5.84 38.49 -7.02
C ALA A 355 -7.18 37.75 -7.07
N ALA A 356 -7.24 36.64 -7.78
CA ALA A 356 -8.40 35.75 -7.81
C ALA A 356 -8.70 35.20 -6.42
N ALA A 357 -7.68 34.77 -5.66
CA ALA A 357 -7.82 34.28 -4.29
C ALA A 357 -8.47 35.32 -3.38
N LYS A 358 -7.95 36.56 -3.36
CA LYS A 358 -8.50 37.66 -2.55
C LYS A 358 -9.94 38.00 -2.93
N LYS A 359 -10.26 37.98 -4.20
CA LYS A 359 -11.64 38.19 -4.67
C LYS A 359 -12.57 37.06 -4.18
N LEU A 360 -12.14 35.82 -4.29
CA LEU A 360 -12.91 34.65 -3.81
C LEU A 360 -13.09 34.66 -2.30
N ILE A 361 -12.08 35.11 -1.51
CA ILE A 361 -12.18 35.31 -0.07
C ILE A 361 -13.31 36.30 0.27
N GLN A 362 -13.34 37.44 -0.40
CA GLN A 362 -14.41 38.43 -0.20
C GLN A 362 -15.79 37.88 -0.57
N GLU A 363 -15.88 37.18 -1.69
CA GLU A 363 -17.14 36.57 -2.17
C GLU A 363 -17.59 35.38 -1.32
N SER A 364 -16.68 34.75 -0.57
CA SER A 364 -16.97 33.61 0.32
C SER A 364 -17.65 34.03 1.61
N GLY A 365 -17.59 35.32 1.95
CA GLY A 365 -18.05 35.82 3.25
C GLY A 365 -17.13 35.42 4.40
N TYR A 366 -15.86 35.07 4.13
CA TYR A 366 -14.89 34.77 5.20
C TYR A 366 -14.72 35.99 6.12
N ASP A 367 -14.96 35.80 7.41
CA ASP A 367 -14.99 36.84 8.43
C ASP A 367 -13.64 37.10 9.13
N GLY A 368 -12.58 36.38 8.72
CA GLY A 368 -11.26 36.44 9.32
C GLY A 368 -11.07 35.52 10.53
N SER A 369 -12.00 34.60 10.78
CA SER A 369 -11.86 33.56 11.82
C SER A 369 -10.66 32.65 11.51
N THR A 370 -10.04 32.15 12.57
CA THR A 370 -8.85 31.30 12.44
C THR A 370 -9.24 29.88 12.04
N ILE A 371 -8.60 29.36 10.99
CA ILE A 371 -8.79 28.00 10.47
C ILE A 371 -7.91 27.03 11.25
N THR A 372 -8.49 26.01 11.86
CA THR A 372 -7.77 24.94 12.54
C THR A 372 -7.16 23.98 11.53
N PHE A 373 -5.82 23.93 11.48
CA PHE A 373 -5.06 23.11 10.54
C PHE A 373 -4.29 21.99 11.27
N LEU A 374 -4.72 20.76 11.12
CA LEU A 374 -4.06 19.59 11.73
C LEU A 374 -2.88 19.13 10.89
N THR A 375 -1.75 18.82 11.54
CA THR A 375 -0.57 18.23 10.94
C THR A 375 0.18 17.35 11.96
N THR A 376 1.23 16.67 11.50
CA THR A 376 2.08 15.81 12.33
C THR A 376 3.55 15.98 11.99
N LYS A 377 4.44 15.74 12.96
CA LYS A 377 5.88 15.59 12.76
C LYS A 377 6.32 14.13 12.63
N ASP A 378 5.42 13.17 12.82
CA ASP A 378 5.71 11.75 12.59
C ASP A 378 6.02 11.49 11.11
N TYR A 379 5.47 12.34 10.23
CA TYR A 379 5.79 12.47 8.81
C TYR A 379 6.31 13.89 8.55
N PRO A 380 7.64 14.13 8.55
CA PRO A 380 8.20 15.48 8.48
C PRO A 380 7.70 16.32 7.30
N TYR A 381 7.52 15.73 6.12
CA TYR A 381 7.01 16.40 4.95
C TYR A 381 5.63 17.03 5.17
N MET A 382 4.73 16.36 5.89
CA MET A 382 3.39 16.91 6.20
C MET A 382 3.49 18.19 7.03
N TYR A 383 4.43 18.22 7.99
CA TYR A 383 4.65 19.42 8.78
C TYR A 383 5.23 20.57 7.94
N ASP A 384 6.27 20.28 7.16
CA ASP A 384 6.97 21.29 6.36
C ASP A 384 6.06 21.87 5.26
N GLU A 385 5.24 21.04 4.62
CA GLU A 385 4.19 21.50 3.69
C GLU A 385 3.12 22.34 4.37
N SER A 386 2.68 21.97 5.59
CA SER A 386 1.71 22.75 6.35
C SER A 386 2.23 24.14 6.67
N MET A 387 3.52 24.27 6.96
CA MET A 387 4.14 25.58 7.22
C MET A 387 4.17 26.44 5.96
N GLU A 388 4.48 25.89 4.80
CA GLU A 388 4.45 26.63 3.53
C GLU A 388 3.01 27.01 3.15
N ILE A 389 2.06 26.10 3.28
CA ILE A 389 0.63 26.39 3.08
C ILE A 389 0.20 27.57 3.97
N GLN A 390 0.57 27.57 5.26
CA GLN A 390 0.27 28.67 6.17
C GLN A 390 0.86 29.99 5.68
N ASN A 391 2.11 30.01 5.20
CA ASN A 391 2.75 31.22 4.67
C ASN A 391 1.97 31.78 3.47
N GLU A 392 1.57 30.92 2.53
CA GLU A 392 0.81 31.34 1.35
C GLU A 392 -0.60 31.82 1.70
N LEU A 393 -1.28 31.18 2.65
CA LEU A 393 -2.59 31.59 3.15
C LEU A 393 -2.54 32.93 3.89
N ASN A 394 -1.52 33.15 4.71
CA ASN A 394 -1.30 34.44 5.38
C ASN A 394 -1.11 35.59 4.38
N ALA A 395 -0.43 35.35 3.24
CA ALA A 395 -0.20 36.35 2.20
C ALA A 395 -1.50 36.85 1.52
N VAL A 396 -2.56 36.05 1.57
CA VAL A 396 -3.88 36.42 1.06
C VAL A 396 -4.87 36.83 2.15
N GLY A 397 -4.47 36.82 3.43
CA GLY A 397 -5.27 37.25 4.57
C GLY A 397 -6.10 36.15 5.24
N ILE A 398 -5.82 34.89 4.95
CA ILE A 398 -6.43 33.74 5.64
C ILE A 398 -5.54 33.36 6.84
N LYS A 399 -6.15 33.30 8.03
CA LYS A 399 -5.44 32.95 9.29
C LYS A 399 -5.58 31.47 9.58
N THR A 400 -4.49 30.81 9.94
CA THR A 400 -4.48 29.42 10.33
C THR A 400 -3.83 29.21 11.70
N ASP A 401 -4.35 28.25 12.46
CA ASP A 401 -3.75 27.71 13.67
C ASP A 401 -3.29 26.28 13.39
N ILE A 402 -1.97 26.08 13.29
CA ILE A 402 -1.39 24.75 13.04
C ILE A 402 -1.31 23.98 14.35
N GLN A 403 -2.12 22.92 14.45
CA GLN A 403 -2.09 21.98 15.57
C GLN A 403 -1.24 20.76 15.19
N VAL A 404 -0.08 20.65 15.82
CA VAL A 404 0.87 19.55 15.64
C VAL A 404 0.56 18.45 16.63
N LEU A 405 0.17 17.27 16.13
CA LEU A 405 -0.20 16.09 16.93
C LEU A 405 0.60 14.87 16.46
N ASP A 406 0.66 13.82 17.27
CA ASP A 406 1.05 12.51 16.78
C ASP A 406 0.02 11.99 15.76
N TRP A 407 0.46 11.11 14.84
CA TRP A 407 -0.40 10.65 13.75
C TRP A 407 -1.66 9.93 14.22
N ALA A 408 -1.56 9.14 15.27
CA ALA A 408 -2.73 8.45 15.83
C ALA A 408 -3.80 9.43 16.32
N SER A 409 -3.37 10.51 16.98
CA SER A 409 -4.24 11.61 17.41
C SER A 409 -4.84 12.40 16.25
N VAL A 410 -4.07 12.61 15.14
CA VAL A 410 -4.61 13.23 13.93
C VAL A 410 -5.73 12.36 13.35
N LEU A 411 -5.50 11.05 13.22
CA LEU A 411 -6.50 10.10 12.72
C LEU A 411 -7.75 10.06 13.58
N GLN A 412 -7.60 10.10 14.92
CA GLN A 412 -8.74 10.15 15.82
C GLN A 412 -9.54 11.44 15.62
N LYS A 413 -8.87 12.60 15.62
CA LYS A 413 -9.52 13.91 15.45
C LYS A 413 -10.20 14.06 14.09
N MET A 414 -9.68 13.44 13.05
CA MET A 414 -10.27 13.47 11.71
C MET A 414 -11.74 12.96 11.70
N PHE A 415 -12.09 12.08 12.66
CA PHE A 415 -13.44 11.54 12.80
C PHE A 415 -14.27 12.26 13.89
N GLU A 416 -13.71 13.26 14.58
CA GLU A 416 -14.41 14.06 15.59
C GLU A 416 -15.01 15.30 14.91
N PRO A 417 -16.35 15.44 14.84
CA PRO A 417 -17.00 16.61 14.25
C PRO A 417 -16.55 17.93 14.93
N GLY A 418 -16.28 18.95 14.13
CA GLY A 418 -15.95 20.30 14.62
C GLY A 418 -14.57 20.46 15.26
N SER A 419 -13.75 19.40 15.32
CA SER A 419 -12.42 19.48 15.94
C SER A 419 -11.32 20.01 15.03
N TRP A 420 -11.60 20.18 13.74
CA TRP A 420 -10.65 20.62 12.72
C TRP A 420 -11.36 21.21 11.50
N ASP A 421 -10.65 22.05 10.74
CA ASP A 421 -11.14 22.63 9.50
C ASP A 421 -10.41 22.05 8.28
N MET A 422 -9.09 21.94 8.33
CA MET A 422 -8.30 21.30 7.27
C MET A 422 -7.15 20.47 7.84
N LEU A 423 -6.67 19.53 7.06
CA LEU A 423 -5.51 18.68 7.37
C LEU A 423 -4.77 18.24 6.12
N ILE A 424 -3.49 17.91 6.27
CA ILE A 424 -2.70 17.24 5.23
C ILE A 424 -2.74 15.73 5.47
N SER A 425 -2.85 14.96 4.40
CA SER A 425 -2.78 13.50 4.45
C SER A 425 -2.23 12.95 3.14
N SER A 426 -1.71 11.73 3.19
CA SER A 426 -1.26 11.01 2.01
C SER A 426 -1.99 9.69 1.83
N TYR A 427 -2.16 9.28 0.58
CA TYR A 427 -2.83 8.05 0.19
C TYR A 427 -1.95 7.30 -0.81
N SER A 428 -1.75 6.00 -0.60
CA SER A 428 -1.11 5.16 -1.60
C SER A 428 -2.07 4.84 -2.73
N TYR A 429 -1.56 4.77 -3.94
CA TYR A 429 -2.28 4.20 -5.09
C TYR A 429 -2.15 2.67 -5.01
N SER A 430 -3.05 2.00 -4.33
CA SER A 430 -3.06 0.54 -4.21
C SER A 430 -4.17 -0.07 -5.02
#